data_e6ddcbcf3d47387a758ad46f7e6a0600
#
_entry.id   e6ddcbcf3d47387a758ad46f7e6a0600
#
_cell.length_a   1.000
_cell.length_b   1.000
_cell.length_c   1.000
_cell.angle_alpha   90.00
_cell.angle_beta   90.00
_cell.angle_gamma   90.00
#
_symmetry.space_group_name_H-M   'P 1'
#
loop_
_entity.id
_entity.type
_entity.pdbx_description
1 polymer ?
#
loop_
_entity_poly.entity_id
_entity_poly.type
_entity_poly.pdbx_seq_one_letter_code
_entity_poly.pdbx_strand_id
1 'polypeptide(L)'
;MKKITVILILLPLCIFGQEKKTVTKNFRTIVGAGIAGGQTGISPVFDLSGGITYSRYFTGIGIGFDSYQFDAFPIFADWRVGFGKKQLLFAYATPGYVIPERHNNEGAPSRVDRMQGGFFLDAGMGYRIPVNFMHRISFTAGYRHKSLSHQITYNTMCGAVPCVEIPPTIYVNHYKYGLITTKLSWELGR
;
A
#
# COMPACT_ATOMS: atom_id res chain seq x y z
N MET A 1 17.81 -20.95 18.98
CA MET A 1 16.47 -21.44 18.64
C MET A 1 15.66 -20.56 17.66
N LYS A 2 16.15 -19.38 17.21
CA LYS A 2 15.41 -18.49 16.27
C LYS A 2 15.53 -18.85 14.77
N LYS A 3 16.43 -19.74 14.37
CA LYS A 3 16.67 -20.09 12.95
C LYS A 3 15.76 -21.20 12.40
N ILE A 4 15.12 -21.99 13.24
CA ILE A 4 14.27 -23.12 12.80
C ILE A 4 12.87 -22.63 12.38
N THR A 5 12.37 -21.54 12.97
CA THR A 5 11.03 -21.01 12.68
C THR A 5 10.91 -20.43 11.27
N VAL A 6 12.00 -19.88 10.71
CA VAL A 6 12.01 -19.30 9.35
C VAL A 6 11.92 -20.39 8.28
N ILE A 7 12.52 -21.55 8.53
CA ILE A 7 12.51 -22.70 7.59
C ILE A 7 11.11 -23.32 7.51
N LEU A 8 10.37 -23.35 8.63
CA LEU A 8 9.02 -23.92 8.67
C LEU A 8 7.98 -23.08 7.90
N ILE A 9 8.20 -21.77 7.76
CA ILE A 9 7.31 -20.86 7.01
C ILE A 9 7.56 -20.96 5.49
N LEU A 10 8.76 -21.35 5.05
CA LEU A 10 9.12 -21.50 3.63
C LEU A 10 8.73 -22.86 3.04
N LEU A 11 8.52 -23.89 3.86
CA LEU A 11 8.18 -25.24 3.41
C LEU A 11 6.84 -25.35 2.64
N PRO A 12 5.74 -24.64 3.00
CA PRO A 12 4.50 -24.75 2.24
C PRO A 12 4.54 -24.10 0.85
N LEU A 13 5.54 -23.27 0.55
CA LEU A 13 5.70 -22.63 -0.77
C LEU A 13 6.19 -23.60 -1.86
N CYS A 14 6.84 -24.71 -1.49
CA CYS A 14 7.38 -25.67 -2.44
C CYS A 14 6.40 -26.78 -2.87
N ILE A 15 5.27 -26.97 -2.13
CA ILE A 15 4.35 -28.10 -2.38
C ILE A 15 3.32 -27.80 -3.49
N PHE A 16 3.19 -26.55 -3.95
CA PHE A 16 2.23 -26.17 -4.98
C PHE A 16 2.73 -26.27 -6.43
N GLY A 17 3.84 -26.92 -6.67
CA GLY A 17 4.61 -26.87 -7.93
C GLY A 17 4.31 -27.95 -8.98
N GLN A 18 3.30 -28.80 -8.88
CA GLN A 18 3.10 -29.87 -9.86
C GLN A 18 1.66 -30.06 -10.34
N GLU A 19 1.17 -29.15 -11.15
CA GLU A 19 0.13 -29.45 -12.15
C GLU A 19 0.52 -28.80 -13.49
N LYS A 20 1.02 -29.62 -14.43
CA LYS A 20 1.22 -29.24 -15.83
C LYS A 20 -0.12 -29.10 -16.55
N LYS A 21 -0.94 -28.11 -16.17
CA LYS A 21 -1.97 -27.58 -17.04
C LYS A 21 -1.33 -26.50 -17.90
N THR A 22 -1.56 -26.56 -19.21
CA THR A 22 -1.18 -25.48 -20.13
C THR A 22 -1.93 -24.22 -19.70
N VAL A 23 -1.34 -23.45 -18.80
CA VAL A 23 -1.97 -22.29 -18.22
C VAL A 23 -1.62 -21.09 -19.06
N THR A 24 -2.61 -20.54 -19.70
CA THR A 24 -2.48 -19.29 -20.46
C THR A 24 -2.17 -18.16 -19.49
N LYS A 25 -1.01 -17.55 -19.65
CA LYS A 25 -0.64 -16.33 -18.91
C LYS A 25 -1.34 -15.15 -19.55
N ASN A 26 -2.20 -14.49 -18.81
CA ASN A 26 -2.95 -13.34 -19.30
C ASN A 26 -2.53 -12.08 -18.54
N PHE A 27 -2.27 -11.00 -19.27
CA PHE A 27 -2.03 -9.70 -18.67
C PHE A 27 -3.34 -9.08 -18.18
N ARG A 28 -3.32 -8.45 -17.00
CA ARG A 28 -4.47 -7.76 -16.43
C ARG A 28 -4.05 -6.43 -15.82
N THR A 29 -4.87 -5.41 -16.08
CA THR A 29 -4.80 -4.10 -15.43
C THR A 29 -6.01 -3.91 -14.53
N ILE A 30 -5.81 -3.31 -13.38
CA ILE A 30 -6.86 -3.10 -12.37
C ILE A 30 -6.79 -1.64 -11.95
N VAL A 31 -7.92 -0.94 -12.10
CA VAL A 31 -8.10 0.44 -11.65
C VAL A 31 -9.14 0.44 -10.55
N GLY A 32 -8.80 0.92 -9.39
CA GLY A 32 -9.66 0.92 -8.21
C GLY A 32 -9.85 2.32 -7.63
N ALA A 33 -11.05 2.58 -7.17
CA ALA A 33 -11.39 3.76 -6.39
C ALA A 33 -12.21 3.34 -5.16
N GLY A 34 -12.03 4.04 -4.06
CA GLY A 34 -12.74 3.68 -2.83
C GLY A 34 -12.51 4.68 -1.71
N ILE A 35 -12.81 4.22 -0.51
CA ILE A 35 -12.66 4.98 0.72
C ILE A 35 -11.86 4.18 1.74
N ALA A 36 -11.10 4.89 2.55
CA ALA A 36 -10.41 4.38 3.74
C ALA A 36 -10.92 5.13 4.97
N GLY A 37 -11.41 4.39 5.95
CA GLY A 37 -11.91 4.93 7.20
C GLY A 37 -11.02 4.57 8.38
N GLY A 38 -10.75 5.53 9.25
CA GLY A 38 -9.96 5.37 10.47
C GLY A 38 -10.51 6.21 11.62
N GLN A 39 -9.73 6.36 12.68
CA GLN A 39 -10.16 7.06 13.90
C GLN A 39 -10.49 8.56 13.68
N THR A 40 -9.88 9.19 12.70
CA THR A 40 -9.98 10.63 12.47
C THR A 40 -10.86 11.02 11.28
N GLY A 41 -11.46 10.03 10.59
CA GLY A 41 -12.36 10.29 9.47
C GLY A 41 -12.25 9.30 8.33
N ILE A 42 -12.83 9.70 7.19
CA ILE A 42 -12.87 8.92 5.95
C ILE A 42 -12.14 9.72 4.88
N SER A 43 -11.36 9.05 4.04
CA SER A 43 -10.64 9.66 2.92
C SER A 43 -10.78 8.83 1.65
N PRO A 44 -10.70 9.46 0.46
CA PRO A 44 -10.66 8.74 -0.80
C PRO A 44 -9.32 8.00 -0.98
N VAL A 45 -9.40 6.87 -1.68
CA VAL A 45 -8.24 6.09 -2.10
C VAL A 45 -8.39 5.68 -3.55
N PHE A 46 -7.27 5.71 -4.28
CA PHE A 46 -7.20 5.28 -5.67
C PHE A 46 -6.02 4.33 -5.84
N ASP A 47 -6.22 3.25 -6.58
CA ASP A 47 -5.18 2.26 -6.85
C ASP A 47 -5.18 1.91 -8.35
N LEU A 48 -3.98 1.79 -8.93
CA LEU A 48 -3.74 1.29 -10.28
C LEU A 48 -2.71 0.19 -10.19
N SER A 49 -3.02 -1.00 -10.70
CA SER A 49 -2.07 -2.10 -10.76
C SER A 49 -2.11 -2.82 -12.11
N GLY A 50 -0.97 -3.37 -12.49
CA GLY A 50 -0.81 -4.18 -13.70
C GLY A 50 0.01 -5.42 -13.42
N GLY A 51 -0.37 -6.54 -14.02
CA GLY A 51 0.30 -7.80 -13.73
C GLY A 51 -0.18 -8.98 -14.56
N ILE A 52 0.21 -10.17 -14.15
CA ILE A 52 -0.03 -11.42 -14.85
C ILE A 52 -0.95 -12.30 -14.01
N THR A 53 -1.98 -12.85 -14.66
CA THR A 53 -2.83 -13.89 -14.08
C THR A 53 -2.36 -15.25 -14.53
N TYR A 54 -2.15 -16.13 -13.56
CA TYR A 54 -1.80 -17.52 -13.77
C TYR A 54 -2.80 -18.41 -13.01
N SER A 55 -3.70 -19.08 -13.75
CA SER A 55 -4.80 -19.87 -13.14
C SER A 55 -5.66 -19.03 -12.20
N ARG A 56 -5.60 -19.28 -10.89
CA ARG A 56 -6.33 -18.55 -9.85
C ARG A 56 -5.52 -17.42 -9.19
N TYR A 57 -4.24 -17.30 -9.54
CA TYR A 57 -3.31 -16.34 -8.95
C TYR A 57 -3.12 -15.15 -9.86
N PHE A 58 -3.14 -13.97 -9.31
CA PHE A 58 -2.70 -12.74 -9.95
C PHE A 58 -1.50 -12.20 -9.17
N THR A 59 -0.47 -11.78 -9.89
CA THR A 59 0.67 -11.07 -9.33
C THR A 59 1.00 -9.88 -10.21
N GLY A 60 1.20 -8.73 -9.59
CA GLY A 60 1.45 -7.48 -10.30
C GLY A 60 2.16 -6.46 -9.42
N ILE A 61 2.35 -5.28 -9.98
CA ILE A 61 2.83 -4.09 -9.30
C ILE A 61 1.80 -2.98 -9.47
N GLY A 62 1.74 -2.08 -8.52
CA GLY A 62 0.79 -0.97 -8.57
C GLY A 62 1.29 0.26 -7.86
N ILE A 63 0.58 1.34 -8.13
CA ILE A 63 0.71 2.63 -7.46
C ILE A 63 -0.67 3.05 -6.99
N GLY A 64 -0.71 3.87 -5.96
CA GLY A 64 -1.98 4.40 -5.44
C GLY A 64 -1.87 5.84 -5.01
N PHE A 65 -3.00 6.37 -4.59
CA PHE A 65 -3.13 7.64 -3.90
C PHE A 65 -3.97 7.45 -2.64
N ASP A 66 -3.54 8.02 -1.54
CA ASP A 66 -4.19 7.92 -0.24
C ASP A 66 -4.05 9.25 0.49
N SER A 67 -5.17 9.93 0.73
CA SER A 67 -5.22 11.25 1.37
C SER A 67 -5.58 11.20 2.86
N TYR A 68 -5.51 10.03 3.50
CA TYR A 68 -5.81 9.93 4.93
C TYR A 68 -4.72 10.58 5.77
N GLN A 69 -5.06 11.70 6.46
CA GLN A 69 -4.18 12.56 7.28
C GLN A 69 -3.07 13.28 6.51
N PHE A 70 -2.43 12.59 5.58
CA PHE A 70 -1.35 13.10 4.73
C PHE A 70 -1.50 12.50 3.35
N ASP A 71 -1.37 13.32 2.33
CA ASP A 71 -1.35 12.87 0.94
C ASP A 71 -0.10 12.03 0.71
N ALA A 72 -0.32 10.85 0.18
CA ALA A 72 0.72 9.85 0.04
C ALA A 72 0.49 8.96 -1.19
N PHE A 73 1.58 8.52 -1.78
CA PHE A 73 1.62 7.67 -2.96
C PHE A 73 2.21 6.31 -2.60
N PRO A 74 1.40 5.28 -2.29
CA PRO A 74 1.88 3.93 -2.09
C PRO A 74 2.33 3.31 -3.42
N ILE A 75 3.50 2.65 -3.41
CA ILE A 75 3.98 1.74 -4.45
C ILE A 75 3.94 0.34 -3.85
N PHE A 76 3.31 -0.61 -4.51
CA PHE A 76 3.04 -1.93 -3.93
C PHE A 76 3.12 -3.07 -4.95
N ALA A 77 3.37 -4.29 -4.45
CA ALA A 77 3.09 -5.52 -5.16
C ALA A 77 1.62 -5.91 -4.94
N ASP A 78 0.93 -6.35 -5.98
CA ASP A 78 -0.49 -6.77 -5.90
C ASP A 78 -0.58 -8.29 -6.08
N TRP A 79 -0.96 -9.00 -5.02
CA TRP A 79 -1.18 -10.43 -5.02
C TRP A 79 -2.64 -10.73 -4.74
N ARG A 80 -3.25 -11.54 -5.63
CA ARG A 80 -4.65 -11.96 -5.50
C ARG A 80 -4.80 -13.45 -5.75
N VAL A 81 -5.64 -14.10 -4.94
CA VAL A 81 -5.94 -15.53 -5.05
C VAL A 81 -7.45 -15.73 -5.16
N GLY A 82 -7.90 -16.26 -6.28
CA GLY A 82 -9.32 -16.56 -6.53
C GLY A 82 -9.75 -17.90 -5.93
N PHE A 83 -10.96 -17.94 -5.37
CA PHE A 83 -11.57 -19.14 -4.78
C PHE A 83 -12.73 -19.67 -5.60
N GLY A 84 -12.91 -20.99 -5.54
CA GLY A 84 -13.99 -21.71 -6.22
C GLY A 84 -13.78 -21.85 -7.73
N LYS A 85 -14.67 -22.59 -8.38
CA LYS A 85 -14.59 -22.89 -9.83
C LYS A 85 -14.73 -21.64 -10.71
N LYS A 86 -15.57 -20.70 -10.31
CA LYS A 86 -15.81 -19.44 -11.05
C LYS A 86 -14.87 -18.30 -10.62
N GLN A 87 -14.07 -18.49 -9.56
CA GLN A 87 -13.13 -17.49 -9.02
C GLN A 87 -13.77 -16.11 -8.73
N LEU A 88 -15.02 -16.11 -8.30
CA LEU A 88 -15.76 -14.88 -8.00
C LEU A 88 -15.30 -14.26 -6.69
N LEU A 89 -15.03 -15.09 -5.68
CA LEU A 89 -14.42 -14.66 -4.43
C LEU A 89 -12.90 -14.69 -4.57
N PHE A 90 -12.22 -13.71 -3.98
CA PHE A 90 -10.76 -13.67 -3.92
C PHE A 90 -10.27 -13.01 -2.64
N ALA A 91 -9.08 -13.41 -2.19
CA ALA A 91 -8.31 -12.67 -1.22
C ALA A 91 -7.22 -11.87 -1.93
N TYR A 92 -6.82 -10.76 -1.33
CA TYR A 92 -5.73 -9.94 -1.85
C TYR A 92 -4.80 -9.47 -0.72
N ALA A 93 -3.55 -9.20 -1.10
CA ALA A 93 -2.57 -8.55 -0.26
C ALA A 93 -1.67 -7.66 -1.14
N THR A 94 -1.52 -6.40 -0.72
CA THR A 94 -0.70 -5.41 -1.44
C THR A 94 0.36 -4.83 -0.50
N PRO A 95 1.44 -5.60 -0.20
CA PRO A 95 2.59 -5.07 0.54
C PRO A 95 3.35 -4.05 -0.32
N GLY A 96 3.87 -3.00 0.33
CA GLY A 96 4.57 -1.96 -0.38
C GLY A 96 5.21 -0.92 0.52
N TYR A 97 5.49 0.22 -0.09
CA TYR A 97 6.08 1.38 0.56
C TYR A 97 5.26 2.62 0.22
N VAL A 98 4.98 3.46 1.21
CA VAL A 98 4.27 4.72 1.03
C VAL A 98 5.26 5.87 0.91
N ILE A 99 5.09 6.71 -0.10
CA ILE A 99 5.86 7.93 -0.33
C ILE A 99 4.95 9.10 0.04
N PRO A 100 5.24 9.86 1.09
CA PRO A 100 4.44 11.04 1.44
C PRO A 100 4.68 12.18 0.45
N GLU A 101 3.64 12.96 0.19
CA GLU A 101 3.79 14.21 -0.53
C GLU A 101 4.61 15.19 0.30
N ARG A 102 5.54 15.87 -0.35
CA ARG A 102 6.42 16.86 0.29
C ARG A 102 5.64 18.15 0.50
N HIS A 103 5.20 18.41 1.71
CA HIS A 103 4.68 19.73 2.07
C HIS A 103 5.87 20.65 2.35
N ASN A 104 6.22 21.48 1.37
CA ASN A 104 7.20 22.56 1.57
C ASN A 104 6.49 23.68 2.33
N ASN A 105 6.67 23.72 3.65
CA ASN A 105 6.30 24.90 4.43
C ASN A 105 7.35 25.99 4.21
N GLU A 106 7.19 26.78 3.16
CA GLU A 106 8.09 27.89 2.80
C GLU A 106 8.02 29.12 3.77
N GLY A 107 7.35 28.98 4.91
CA GLY A 107 7.03 30.13 5.77
C GLY A 107 7.93 30.38 6.98
N ALA A 108 8.83 29.48 7.35
CA ALA A 108 9.66 29.66 8.54
C ALA A 108 11.10 29.20 8.31
N PRO A 109 12.07 30.12 8.16
CA PRO A 109 13.48 29.77 7.95
C PRO A 109 14.12 28.99 9.11
N SER A 110 13.46 28.98 10.28
CA SER A 110 13.90 28.28 11.49
C SER A 110 13.40 26.85 11.63
N ARG A 111 12.52 26.37 10.71
CA ARG A 111 11.90 25.06 10.82
C ARG A 111 12.01 24.29 9.51
N VAL A 112 12.62 23.13 9.56
CA VAL A 112 12.68 22.20 8.42
C VAL A 112 11.86 20.97 8.77
N ASP A 113 10.79 20.74 8.00
CA ASP A 113 9.91 19.58 8.13
C ASP A 113 10.26 18.56 7.05
N ARG A 114 10.55 17.33 7.47
CA ARG A 114 10.80 16.20 6.56
C ARG A 114 9.83 15.08 6.86
N MET A 115 9.01 14.72 5.88
CA MET A 115 8.22 13.49 5.93
C MET A 115 8.99 12.36 5.25
N GLN A 116 9.06 11.23 5.92
CA GLN A 116 9.66 10.00 5.41
C GLN A 116 8.56 8.95 5.27
N GLY A 117 8.60 8.25 4.15
CA GLY A 117 7.72 7.13 3.90
C GLY A 117 8.04 5.93 4.78
N GLY A 118 7.19 4.93 4.70
CA GLY A 118 7.36 3.70 5.46
C GLY A 118 6.57 2.55 4.90
N PHE A 119 6.41 1.51 5.69
CA PHE A 119 5.73 0.28 5.29
C PHE A 119 4.25 0.53 4.99
N PHE A 120 3.79 -0.11 3.92
CA PHE A 120 2.41 -0.14 3.47
C PHE A 120 1.93 -1.58 3.30
N LEU A 121 0.72 -1.86 3.74
CA LEU A 121 0.05 -3.13 3.51
C LEU A 121 -1.46 -2.88 3.41
N ASP A 122 -2.10 -3.34 2.35
CA ASP A 122 -3.55 -3.41 2.25
C ASP A 122 -3.93 -4.86 1.94
N ALA A 123 -4.74 -5.48 2.78
CA ALA A 123 -5.09 -6.88 2.66
C ALA A 123 -6.57 -7.09 3.00
N GLY A 124 -7.22 -8.00 2.28
CA GLY A 124 -8.64 -8.27 2.49
C GLY A 124 -9.21 -9.29 1.54
N MET A 125 -10.51 -9.19 1.36
CA MET A 125 -11.27 -10.06 0.47
C MET A 125 -12.07 -9.24 -0.53
N GLY A 126 -12.41 -9.85 -1.65
CA GLY A 126 -13.24 -9.21 -2.65
C GLY A 126 -14.15 -10.19 -3.39
N TYR A 127 -15.16 -9.59 -4.01
CA TYR A 127 -16.08 -10.29 -4.91
C TYR A 127 -15.96 -9.71 -6.31
N ARG A 128 -15.87 -10.58 -7.31
CA ARG A 128 -15.65 -10.24 -8.71
C ARG A 128 -16.89 -10.58 -9.52
N ILE A 129 -17.39 -9.61 -10.28
CA ILE A 129 -18.52 -9.73 -11.18
C ILE A 129 -17.98 -9.70 -12.62
N PRO A 130 -18.05 -10.81 -13.38
CA PRO A 130 -17.67 -10.80 -14.78
C PRO A 130 -18.73 -10.02 -15.60
N VAL A 131 -18.29 -9.01 -16.35
CA VAL A 131 -19.15 -8.25 -17.25
C VAL A 131 -19.09 -8.85 -18.66
N ASN A 132 -17.85 -9.11 -19.13
CA ASN A 132 -17.59 -9.80 -20.38
C ASN A 132 -16.22 -10.49 -20.37
N PHE A 133 -15.74 -10.98 -21.52
CA PHE A 133 -14.45 -11.69 -21.61
C PHE A 133 -13.24 -10.87 -21.16
N MET A 134 -13.29 -9.54 -21.28
CA MET A 134 -12.17 -8.65 -20.99
C MET A 134 -12.39 -7.79 -19.74
N HIS A 135 -13.64 -7.60 -19.33
CA HIS A 135 -14.02 -6.65 -18.28
C HIS A 135 -14.64 -7.35 -17.09
N ARG A 136 -14.16 -7.02 -15.91
CA ARG A 136 -14.73 -7.46 -14.64
C ARG A 136 -14.82 -6.28 -13.70
N ILE A 137 -15.85 -6.26 -12.89
CA ILE A 137 -15.99 -5.30 -11.79
C ILE A 137 -15.71 -6.08 -10.51
N SER A 138 -14.90 -5.54 -9.61
CA SER A 138 -14.66 -6.17 -8.32
C SER A 138 -14.92 -5.19 -7.18
N PHE A 139 -15.56 -5.68 -6.15
CA PHE A 139 -15.75 -5.01 -4.88
C PHE A 139 -14.81 -5.64 -3.87
N THR A 140 -14.06 -4.82 -3.11
CA THR A 140 -13.12 -5.28 -2.08
C THR A 140 -13.40 -4.61 -0.75
N ALA A 141 -13.21 -5.36 0.33
CA ALA A 141 -13.20 -4.86 1.69
C ALA A 141 -11.97 -5.42 2.41
N GLY A 142 -11.27 -4.59 3.17
CA GLY A 142 -10.02 -5.00 3.79
C GLY A 142 -9.51 -4.06 4.87
N TYR A 143 -8.32 -4.38 5.33
CA TYR A 143 -7.57 -3.60 6.30
C TYR A 143 -6.30 -3.07 5.67
N ARG A 144 -6.09 -1.75 5.79
CA ARG A 144 -4.92 -1.04 5.29
C ARG A 144 -4.09 -0.56 6.47
N HIS A 145 -2.82 -0.87 6.43
CA HIS A 145 -1.81 -0.35 7.36
C HIS A 145 -0.83 0.54 6.60
N LYS A 146 -0.61 1.76 7.11
CA LYS A 146 0.47 2.62 6.62
C LYS A 146 1.26 3.20 7.78
N SER A 147 2.59 3.28 7.62
CA SER A 147 3.50 3.94 8.55
C SER A 147 4.20 5.10 7.88
N LEU A 148 4.36 6.20 8.61
CA LEU A 148 5.04 7.42 8.17
C LEU A 148 5.89 7.93 9.33
N SER A 149 6.99 8.61 9.03
CA SER A 149 7.80 9.31 10.02
C SER A 149 7.88 10.79 9.65
N HIS A 150 7.66 11.64 10.64
CA HIS A 150 7.76 13.09 10.49
C HIS A 150 8.90 13.60 11.35
N GLN A 151 9.94 14.13 10.73
CA GLN A 151 11.08 14.76 11.38
C GLN A 151 10.94 16.26 11.31
N ILE A 152 10.93 16.92 12.48
CA ILE A 152 10.90 18.37 12.62
C ILE A 152 12.25 18.79 13.17
N THR A 153 12.95 19.66 12.47
CA THR A 153 14.23 20.23 12.90
C THR A 153 14.03 21.71 13.19
N TYR A 154 14.29 22.11 14.42
CA TYR A 154 14.28 23.53 14.82
C TYR A 154 15.71 24.06 14.80
N ASN A 155 15.96 25.05 13.96
CA ASN A 155 17.19 25.79 13.95
C ASN A 155 17.05 26.99 14.89
N THR A 156 17.84 27.04 15.94
CA THR A 156 17.87 28.18 16.87
C THR A 156 18.61 29.32 16.20
N MET A 157 17.89 30.42 15.88
CA MET A 157 18.55 31.64 15.43
C MET A 157 19.01 32.43 16.64
N CYS A 158 20.30 32.76 16.67
CA CYS A 158 20.87 33.66 17.67
C CYS A 158 20.48 35.11 17.36
N GLY A 159 19.83 35.79 18.31
CA GLY A 159 19.50 37.20 18.22
C GLY A 159 20.50 38.15 18.89
N ALA A 160 21.60 37.66 19.48
CA ALA A 160 22.56 38.44 20.22
C ALA A 160 24.01 38.02 19.91
N VAL A 161 24.94 38.97 20.02
CA VAL A 161 26.39 38.76 19.84
C VAL A 161 27.05 38.74 21.23
N PRO A 162 27.90 37.74 21.60
CA PRO A 162 28.36 36.60 20.79
C PRO A 162 27.36 35.45 20.69
N CYS A 163 27.24 34.91 19.50
CA CYS A 163 26.34 33.81 19.22
C CYS A 163 27.00 32.48 19.61
N VAL A 164 26.43 31.77 20.57
CA VAL A 164 26.81 30.39 20.84
C VAL A 164 26.01 29.52 19.87
N GLU A 165 26.66 28.73 19.05
CA GLU A 165 26.02 27.77 18.16
C GLU A 165 25.29 26.71 19.01
N ILE A 166 23.97 26.84 19.11
CA ILE A 166 23.13 25.84 19.76
C ILE A 166 22.80 24.78 18.70
N PRO A 167 23.13 23.50 18.96
CA PRO A 167 22.83 22.43 18.00
C PRO A 167 21.31 22.36 17.72
N PRO A 168 20.92 22.09 16.46
CA PRO A 168 19.51 21.99 16.09
C PRO A 168 18.82 20.88 16.89
N THR A 169 17.60 21.16 17.37
CA THR A 169 16.80 20.18 18.07
C THR A 169 15.96 19.42 17.06
N ILE A 170 16.09 18.08 17.04
CA ILE A 170 15.43 17.19 16.11
C ILE A 170 14.36 16.39 16.86
N TYR A 171 13.11 16.51 16.41
CA TYR A 171 11.99 15.68 16.88
C TYR A 171 11.58 14.73 15.76
N VAL A 172 11.45 13.42 16.09
CA VAL A 172 10.98 12.41 15.15
C VAL A 172 9.69 11.80 15.68
N ASN A 173 8.59 12.01 14.96
CA ASN A 173 7.30 11.44 15.25
C ASN A 173 7.01 10.29 14.29
N HIS A 174 6.67 9.11 14.83
CA HIS A 174 6.28 7.95 14.05
C HIS A 174 4.76 7.80 14.06
N TYR A 175 4.15 7.83 12.89
CA TYR A 175 2.71 7.64 12.71
C TYR A 175 2.44 6.25 12.15
N LYS A 176 1.49 5.53 12.76
CA LYS A 176 1.01 4.24 12.29
C LYS A 176 -0.51 4.31 12.18
N TYR A 177 -1.03 4.09 11.00
CA TYR A 177 -2.46 4.14 10.72
C TYR A 177 -2.98 2.75 10.39
N GLY A 178 -4.07 2.35 11.06
CA GLY A 178 -4.86 1.18 10.72
C GLY A 178 -6.22 1.65 10.21
N LEU A 179 -6.56 1.30 8.97
CA LEU A 179 -7.74 1.80 8.26
C LEU A 179 -8.56 0.62 7.76
N ILE A 180 -9.88 0.76 7.76
CA ILE A 180 -10.78 -0.13 7.04
C ILE A 180 -10.97 0.45 5.64
N THR A 181 -10.79 -0.36 4.60
CA THR A 181 -10.91 0.08 3.22
C THR A 181 -12.04 -0.65 2.52
N THR A 182 -12.78 0.08 1.68
CA THR A 182 -13.72 -0.48 0.72
C THR A 182 -13.45 0.14 -0.64
N LYS A 183 -13.34 -0.69 -1.68
CA LYS A 183 -13.00 -0.22 -3.03
C LYS A 183 -13.85 -0.91 -4.09
N LEU A 184 -14.20 -0.17 -5.11
CA LEU A 184 -14.73 -0.65 -6.37
C LEU A 184 -13.60 -0.60 -7.40
N SER A 185 -13.35 -1.71 -8.09
CA SER A 185 -12.28 -1.77 -9.07
C SER A 185 -12.78 -2.32 -10.40
N TRP A 186 -12.20 -1.80 -11.47
CA TRP A 186 -12.39 -2.29 -12.82
C TRP A 186 -11.15 -3.08 -13.23
N GLU A 187 -11.34 -4.36 -13.56
CA GLU A 187 -10.30 -5.25 -14.03
C GLU A 187 -10.41 -5.40 -15.55
N LEU A 188 -9.33 -5.04 -16.26
CA LEU A 188 -9.17 -5.13 -17.69
C LEU A 188 -8.15 -6.20 -18.03
N GLY A 189 -8.48 -7.18 -18.86
CA GLY A 189 -7.53 -8.19 -19.30
C GLY A 189 -8.19 -9.50 -19.68
N ARG A 190 -7.45 -10.27 -20.46
CA ARG A 190 -7.88 -11.57 -20.98
C ARG A 190 -7.54 -12.69 -20.04
#